data_b12a8ec2794b7dab491dd74b3acc8e96
#
_entry.id   b12a8ec2794b7dab491dd74b3acc8e96
#
_cell.length_a   1.000
_cell.length_b   1.000
_cell.length_c   1.000
_cell.angle_alpha   90.00
_cell.angle_beta   90.00
_cell.angle_gamma   90.00
#
_symmetry.space_group_name_H-M   'P 1'
#
loop_
_entity.id
_entity.type
_entity.pdbx_description
1 polymer ?
#
loop_
_entity_poly.entity_id
_entity_poly.type
_entity_poly.pdbx_seq_one_letter_code
_entity_poly.pdbx_strand_id
1 'polypeptide(L)'
;IVVNRFLRSPTDPRITAIGDCAAPPAPHLRPSCASALSLGAVAADILISDVLKTPPPSNTGVGYVMRCVSLGRNRGLVEHVSPDDVPNGPVLTGRTARRVKDWVMDRTTQWLIEEAQRSGSYRIVRGPAQ
;
A
#
# COMPACT_ATOMS: atom_id res chain seq x y z
N ILE A 1 5.26 -2.24 15.10
CA ILE A 1 6.70 -1.96 15.11
C ILE A 1 6.93 -0.56 14.54
N VAL A 2 7.52 0.34 15.32
CA VAL A 2 7.96 1.67 14.83
C VAL A 2 9.07 1.45 13.80
N VAL A 3 8.98 2.14 12.67
CA VAL A 3 9.99 2.10 11.62
C VAL A 3 10.28 3.52 11.11
N ASN A 4 11.46 3.72 10.55
CA ASN A 4 11.84 4.95 9.87
C ASN A 4 11.29 4.99 8.42
N ARG A 5 11.58 6.05 7.66
CA ARG A 5 11.16 6.18 6.25
C ARG A 5 11.65 5.05 5.33
N PHE A 6 12.68 4.32 5.73
CA PHE A 6 13.18 3.14 5.04
C PHE A 6 12.63 1.83 5.60
N LEU A 7 11.52 1.89 6.33
CA LEU A 7 10.81 0.75 6.92
C LEU A 7 11.66 -0.10 7.87
N ARG A 8 12.73 0.49 8.43
CA ARG A 8 13.63 -0.17 9.39
C ARG A 8 13.34 0.26 10.80
N SER A 9 13.43 -0.69 11.72
CA SER A 9 13.31 -0.42 13.14
C SER A 9 14.47 0.50 13.60
N PRO A 10 14.17 1.55 14.37
CA PRO A 10 15.21 2.38 14.97
C PRO A 10 16.02 1.65 16.06
N THR A 11 15.45 0.57 16.63
CA THR A 11 16.12 -0.23 17.66
C THR A 11 17.14 -1.20 17.07
N ASP A 12 16.83 -1.80 15.90
CA ASP A 12 17.74 -2.68 15.18
C ASP A 12 17.51 -2.52 13.68
N PRO A 13 18.47 -1.94 12.92
CA PRO A 13 18.31 -1.68 11.50
C PRO A 13 18.24 -2.93 10.62
N ARG A 14 18.51 -4.12 11.17
CA ARG A 14 18.33 -5.40 10.49
C ARG A 14 16.86 -5.83 10.43
N ILE A 15 16.01 -5.21 11.27
CA ILE A 15 14.58 -5.50 11.32
C ILE A 15 13.85 -4.54 10.38
N THR A 16 13.18 -5.08 9.37
CA THR A 16 12.25 -4.37 8.49
C THR A 16 10.83 -4.80 8.82
N ALA A 17 9.91 -3.84 8.93
CA ALA A 17 8.48 -4.13 9.12
C ALA A 17 7.64 -3.41 8.06
N ILE A 18 6.62 -4.11 7.57
CA ILE A 18 5.70 -3.65 6.52
C ILE A 18 4.26 -4.03 6.86
N GLY A 19 3.32 -3.47 6.13
CA GLY A 19 1.89 -3.76 6.33
C GLY A 19 1.37 -3.32 7.69
N ASP A 20 0.37 -4.01 8.18
CA ASP A 20 -0.38 -3.61 9.39
C ASP A 20 0.45 -3.67 10.68
N CYS A 21 1.56 -4.40 10.69
CA CYS A 21 2.46 -4.45 11.84
C CYS A 21 3.48 -3.30 11.89
N ALA A 22 3.60 -2.52 10.83
CA ALA A 22 4.51 -1.39 10.76
C ALA A 22 3.83 -0.06 11.13
N ALA A 23 4.56 0.80 11.83
CA ALA A 23 4.17 2.17 12.10
C ALA A 23 5.21 3.12 11.48
N PRO A 24 5.11 3.38 10.16
CA PRO A 24 5.99 4.32 9.47
C PRO A 24 5.66 5.77 9.89
N PRO A 25 6.56 6.74 9.66
CA PRO A 25 6.32 8.16 9.95
C PRO A 25 5.39 8.80 8.90
N ALA A 26 4.22 8.19 8.68
CA ALA A 26 3.23 8.56 7.68
C ALA A 26 1.83 8.45 8.29
N PRO A 27 1.35 9.49 8.99
CA PRO A 27 0.11 9.43 9.77
C PRO A 27 -1.14 9.19 8.93
N HIS A 28 -1.09 9.42 7.61
CA HIS A 28 -2.18 9.12 6.69
C HIS A 28 -2.32 7.63 6.37
N LEU A 29 -1.29 6.83 6.63
CA LEU A 29 -1.34 5.39 6.37
C LEU A 29 -2.15 4.66 7.44
N ARG A 30 -3.16 3.94 6.99
CA ARG A 30 -4.00 3.06 7.82
C ARG A 30 -3.75 1.60 7.46
N PRO A 31 -3.97 0.67 8.40
CA PRO A 31 -3.93 -0.76 8.13
C PRO A 31 -4.87 -1.14 6.97
N SER A 32 -4.30 -1.69 5.91
CA SER A 32 -5.07 -2.12 4.73
C SER A 32 -4.21 -2.93 3.76
N CYS A 33 -4.85 -3.76 2.93
CA CYS A 33 -4.16 -4.47 1.85
C CYS A 33 -3.46 -3.50 0.87
N ALA A 34 -4.02 -2.33 0.61
CA ALA A 34 -3.44 -1.34 -0.30
C ALA A 34 -2.11 -0.78 0.24
N SER A 35 -2.07 -0.38 1.52
CA SER A 35 -0.83 0.07 2.16
C SER A 35 0.18 -1.07 2.30
N ALA A 36 -0.27 -2.27 2.69
CA ALA A 36 0.60 -3.43 2.86
C ALA A 36 1.34 -3.81 1.57
N LEU A 37 0.63 -3.86 0.43
CA LEU A 37 1.22 -4.14 -0.87
C LEU A 37 2.24 -3.08 -1.28
N SER A 38 1.88 -1.81 -1.17
CA SER A 38 2.76 -0.71 -1.55
C SER A 38 3.98 -0.61 -0.65
N LEU A 39 3.83 -0.81 0.67
CA LEU A 39 4.95 -0.88 1.60
C LEU A 39 5.85 -2.09 1.32
N GLY A 40 5.27 -3.23 0.92
CA GLY A 40 6.02 -4.41 0.49
C GLY A 40 6.92 -4.13 -0.70
N ALA A 41 6.40 -3.47 -1.74
CA ALA A 41 7.17 -3.08 -2.91
C ALA A 41 8.30 -2.08 -2.56
N VAL A 42 8.00 -1.07 -1.74
CA VAL A 42 9.03 -0.13 -1.26
C VAL A 42 10.12 -0.84 -0.46
N ALA A 43 9.75 -1.77 0.42
CA ALA A 43 10.72 -2.54 1.19
C ALA A 43 11.60 -3.42 0.30
N ALA A 44 11.03 -4.03 -0.74
CA ALA A 44 11.79 -4.82 -1.70
C ALA A 44 12.83 -3.95 -2.41
N ASP A 45 12.46 -2.77 -2.91
CA ASP A 45 13.38 -1.83 -3.55
C ASP A 45 14.53 -1.42 -2.61
N ILE A 46 14.21 -1.15 -1.33
CA ILE A 46 15.21 -0.79 -0.31
C ILE A 46 16.17 -1.96 -0.06
N LEU A 47 15.64 -3.18 0.13
CA LEU A 47 16.46 -4.36 0.37
C LEU A 47 17.36 -4.70 -0.83
N ILE A 48 16.83 -4.57 -2.04
CA ILE A 48 17.62 -4.75 -3.27
C ILE A 48 18.74 -3.72 -3.32
N SER A 49 18.47 -2.46 -3.01
CA SER A 49 19.49 -1.41 -2.96
C SER A 49 20.60 -1.73 -1.97
N ASP A 50 20.27 -2.30 -0.80
CA ASP A 50 21.27 -2.73 0.18
C ASP A 50 22.15 -3.86 -0.34
N VAL A 51 21.55 -4.86 -0.96
CA VAL A 51 22.30 -6.01 -1.54
C VAL A 51 23.23 -5.55 -2.65
N LEU A 52 22.74 -4.68 -3.53
CA LEU A 52 23.49 -4.16 -4.67
C LEU A 52 24.44 -3.02 -4.29
N LYS A 53 24.40 -2.53 -3.03
CA LYS A 53 25.19 -1.38 -2.56
C LYS A 53 24.91 -0.10 -3.37
N THR A 54 23.68 0.08 -3.81
CA THR A 54 23.21 1.28 -4.52
C THR A 54 22.45 2.20 -3.56
N PRO A 55 22.30 3.49 -3.90
CA PRO A 55 21.47 4.40 -3.09
C PRO A 55 20.02 3.89 -2.97
N PRO A 56 19.41 4.00 -1.79
CA PRO A 56 18.01 3.62 -1.61
C PRO A 56 17.06 4.54 -2.41
N PRO A 57 15.81 4.13 -2.65
CA PRO A 57 14.83 4.96 -3.34
C PRO A 57 14.68 6.33 -2.69
N SER A 58 14.70 7.39 -3.50
CA SER A 58 14.57 8.78 -3.02
C SER A 58 13.16 9.08 -2.47
N ASN A 59 12.13 8.44 -3.03
CA ASN A 59 10.76 8.57 -2.60
C ASN A 59 10.20 7.23 -2.13
N THR A 60 9.99 7.12 -0.82
CA THR A 60 9.38 5.96 -0.15
C THR A 60 7.90 6.20 0.22
N GLY A 61 7.34 7.37 -0.12
CA GLY A 61 5.96 7.72 0.18
C GLY A 61 4.96 6.81 -0.53
N VAL A 62 4.00 6.32 0.24
CA VAL A 62 2.89 5.45 -0.21
C VAL A 62 1.58 6.18 0.01
N GLY A 63 0.66 6.06 -0.92
CA GLY A 63 -0.64 6.72 -0.90
C GLY A 63 -1.80 5.83 -1.30
N TYR A 64 -2.96 6.45 -1.39
CA TYR A 64 -4.22 5.80 -1.72
C TYR A 64 -4.84 6.39 -2.99
N VAL A 65 -5.82 5.67 -3.53
CA VAL A 65 -6.73 6.12 -4.60
C VAL A 65 -8.17 6.01 -4.13
N MET A 66 -8.46 5.00 -3.33
CA MET A 66 -9.81 4.74 -2.84
C MET A 66 -9.81 4.00 -1.50
N ARG A 67 -10.90 4.14 -0.78
CA ARG A 67 -11.29 3.25 0.31
C ARG A 67 -12.39 2.34 -0.18
N CYS A 68 -12.31 1.05 0.07
CA CYS A 68 -13.38 0.13 -0.28
C CYS A 68 -13.62 -0.87 0.85
N VAL A 69 -14.88 -1.00 1.24
CA VAL A 69 -15.34 -1.85 2.35
C VAL A 69 -16.48 -2.73 1.89
N SER A 70 -16.43 -4.00 2.26
CA SER A 70 -17.57 -4.92 2.12
C SER A 70 -18.45 -4.86 3.36
N LEU A 71 -19.73 -4.68 3.16
CA LEU A 71 -20.77 -4.68 4.19
C LEU A 71 -21.65 -5.92 4.00
N GLY A 72 -21.06 -7.08 4.24
CA GLY A 72 -21.67 -8.37 3.95
C GLY A 72 -21.63 -8.73 2.45
N ARG A 73 -22.43 -9.75 2.06
CA ARG A 73 -22.34 -10.36 0.71
C ARG A 73 -22.89 -9.48 -0.42
N ASN A 74 -23.83 -8.59 -0.12
CA ASN A 74 -24.60 -7.85 -1.14
C ASN A 74 -24.40 -6.34 -1.10
N ARG A 75 -23.60 -5.82 -0.19
CA ARG A 75 -23.40 -4.38 -0.01
C ARG A 75 -21.94 -4.05 0.17
N GLY A 76 -21.55 -2.89 -0.30
CA GLY A 76 -20.24 -2.32 -0.11
C GLY A 76 -20.28 -0.80 -0.09
N LEU A 77 -19.14 -0.22 0.19
CA LEU A 77 -18.89 1.20 0.12
C LEU A 77 -17.55 1.40 -0.57
N VAL A 78 -17.49 2.31 -1.54
CA VAL A 78 -16.27 2.77 -2.20
C VAL A 78 -16.26 4.27 -2.17
N GLU A 79 -15.18 4.83 -1.67
CA GLU A 79 -14.96 6.27 -1.58
C GLU A 79 -13.66 6.60 -2.28
N HIS A 80 -13.68 7.58 -3.18
CA HIS A 80 -12.47 8.10 -3.80
C HIS A 80 -11.73 9.00 -2.80
N VAL A 81 -10.40 8.83 -2.71
CA VAL A 81 -9.56 9.62 -1.82
C VAL A 81 -8.33 10.13 -2.54
N SER A 82 -7.77 11.21 -2.03
CA SER A 82 -6.46 11.71 -2.43
C SER A 82 -5.34 10.80 -1.91
N PRO A 83 -4.11 10.93 -2.41
CA PRO A 83 -2.98 10.10 -1.96
C PRO A 83 -2.70 10.14 -0.44
N ASP A 84 -3.09 11.21 0.23
CA ASP A 84 -3.01 11.39 1.70
C ASP A 84 -4.26 10.91 2.45
N ASP A 85 -5.09 10.11 1.78
CA ASP A 85 -6.30 9.46 2.34
C ASP A 85 -7.42 10.43 2.73
N VAL A 86 -7.48 11.61 2.11
CA VAL A 86 -8.58 12.56 2.31
C VAL A 86 -9.68 12.33 1.28
N PRO A 87 -10.96 12.19 1.70
CA PRO A 87 -12.07 12.04 0.78
C PRO A 87 -12.17 13.23 -0.20
N ASN A 88 -12.25 12.92 -1.50
CA ASN A 88 -12.28 13.95 -2.55
C ASN A 88 -13.22 13.63 -3.71
N GLY A 89 -14.19 12.75 -3.50
CA GLY A 89 -15.13 12.36 -4.53
C GLY A 89 -16.43 11.77 -4.01
N PRO A 90 -17.31 11.37 -4.91
CA PRO A 90 -18.58 10.76 -4.54
C PRO A 90 -18.38 9.39 -3.89
N VAL A 91 -19.29 9.03 -3.00
CA VAL A 91 -19.34 7.72 -2.36
C VAL A 91 -20.25 6.80 -3.15
N LEU A 92 -19.72 5.68 -3.61
CA LEU A 92 -20.47 4.59 -4.22
C LEU A 92 -20.91 3.61 -3.15
N THR A 93 -22.17 3.17 -3.20
CA THR A 93 -22.73 2.24 -2.20
C THR A 93 -23.46 1.05 -2.85
N GLY A 94 -23.88 0.10 -2.01
CA GLY A 94 -24.74 -1.00 -2.44
C GLY A 94 -24.01 -2.11 -3.21
N ARG A 95 -24.73 -2.76 -4.13
CA ARG A 95 -24.23 -3.91 -4.90
C ARG A 95 -23.09 -3.51 -5.87
N THR A 96 -23.15 -2.32 -6.43
CA THR A 96 -22.11 -1.83 -7.35
C THR A 96 -20.80 -1.64 -6.61
N ALA A 97 -20.82 -1.01 -5.44
CA ALA A 97 -19.62 -0.87 -4.60
C ALA A 97 -19.05 -2.25 -4.19
N ARG A 98 -19.94 -3.21 -3.90
CA ARG A 98 -19.49 -4.59 -3.60
C ARG A 98 -18.75 -5.22 -4.78
N ARG A 99 -19.26 -5.08 -6.02
CA ARG A 99 -18.58 -5.60 -7.23
C ARG A 99 -17.23 -4.92 -7.46
N VAL A 100 -17.14 -3.61 -7.23
CA VAL A 100 -15.85 -2.90 -7.29
C VAL A 100 -14.86 -3.47 -6.27
N LYS A 101 -15.31 -3.74 -5.05
CA LYS A 101 -14.46 -4.35 -4.03
C LYS A 101 -13.99 -5.76 -4.42
N ASP A 102 -14.86 -6.58 -5.01
CA ASP A 102 -14.49 -7.90 -5.51
C ASP A 102 -13.41 -7.80 -6.59
N TRP A 103 -13.64 -6.93 -7.58
CA TRP A 103 -12.66 -6.66 -8.63
C TRP A 103 -11.30 -6.20 -8.06
N VAL A 104 -11.29 -5.32 -7.05
CA VAL A 104 -10.06 -4.90 -6.37
C VAL A 104 -9.34 -6.08 -5.74
N MET A 105 -10.06 -6.99 -5.08
CA MET A 105 -9.46 -8.17 -4.45
C MET A 105 -8.86 -9.12 -5.49
N ASP A 106 -9.58 -9.40 -6.57
CA ASP A 106 -9.09 -10.24 -7.67
C ASP A 106 -7.85 -9.60 -8.33
N ARG A 107 -7.90 -8.29 -8.58
CA ARG A 107 -6.79 -7.56 -9.18
C ARG A 107 -5.55 -7.52 -8.26
N THR A 108 -5.75 -7.43 -6.95
CA THR A 108 -4.66 -7.50 -5.97
C THR A 108 -3.88 -8.81 -6.08
N THR A 109 -4.58 -9.94 -6.19
CA THR A 109 -3.96 -11.25 -6.38
C THR A 109 -3.21 -11.33 -7.71
N GLN A 110 -3.80 -10.81 -8.78
CA GLN A 110 -3.16 -10.78 -10.09
C GLN A 110 -1.87 -9.94 -10.10
N TRP A 111 -1.85 -8.79 -9.45
CA TRP A 111 -0.63 -7.97 -9.34
C TRP A 111 0.52 -8.72 -8.66
N LEU A 112 0.25 -9.49 -7.61
CA LEU A 112 1.27 -10.30 -6.95
C LEU A 112 1.85 -11.38 -7.89
N ILE A 113 0.99 -12.01 -8.68
CA ILE A 113 1.41 -13.01 -9.67
C ILE A 113 2.23 -12.36 -10.80
N GLU A 114 1.75 -11.23 -11.32
CA GLU A 114 2.43 -10.47 -12.37
C GLU A 114 3.83 -10.02 -11.91
N GLU A 115 3.94 -9.51 -10.68
CA GLU A 115 5.22 -9.07 -10.11
C GLU A 115 6.19 -10.24 -9.89
N ALA A 116 5.69 -11.40 -9.46
CA ALA A 116 6.51 -12.61 -9.33
C ALA A 116 7.05 -13.12 -10.68
N GLN A 117 6.30 -12.91 -11.77
CA GLN A 117 6.69 -13.30 -13.12
C GLN A 117 7.58 -12.23 -13.80
N ARG A 118 7.33 -10.97 -13.50
CA ARG A 118 8.02 -9.83 -14.14
C ARG A 118 8.18 -8.70 -13.13
N SER A 119 9.38 -8.58 -12.59
CA SER A 119 9.73 -7.51 -11.65
C SER A 119 9.42 -6.12 -12.22
N GLY A 120 8.88 -5.23 -11.37
CA GLY A 120 8.50 -3.87 -11.71
C GLY A 120 7.16 -3.74 -12.43
N SER A 121 6.34 -4.79 -12.48
CA SER A 121 4.97 -4.72 -13.02
C SER A 121 3.99 -4.07 -12.05
N TYR A 122 4.20 -4.18 -10.75
CA TYR A 122 3.39 -3.51 -9.73
C TYR A 122 3.74 -2.02 -9.63
N ARG A 123 2.73 -1.17 -9.81
CA ARG A 123 2.88 0.28 -9.71
C ARG A 123 2.42 0.77 -8.34
N ILE A 124 3.37 1.28 -7.56
CA ILE A 124 3.09 1.89 -6.25
C ILE A 124 2.30 3.19 -6.47
N VAL A 125 1.18 3.33 -5.77
CA VAL A 125 0.52 4.63 -5.63
C VAL A 125 1.37 5.50 -4.71
N ARG A 126 1.95 6.55 -5.26
CA ARG A 126 2.80 7.46 -4.50
C ARG A 126 1.95 8.41 -3.66
N GLY A 127 2.33 8.57 -2.42
CA GLY A 127 1.75 9.48 -1.44
C GLY A 127 2.71 10.61 -1.07
N PRO A 128 2.37 11.38 -0.03
CA PRO A 128 3.28 12.37 0.55
C PRO A 128 4.63 11.76 0.87
N ALA A 129 5.69 12.54 0.66
CA ALA A 129 7.05 12.13 1.03
C ALA A 129 7.15 11.88 2.55
N GLN A 130 7.90 10.86 2.92
CA GLN A 130 8.16 10.48 4.31
C GLN A 130 9.53 10.98 4.77
#